data_759a77ebc772c1a2a525f41fe3999875
#
_entry.id   759a77ebc772c1a2a525f41fe3999875
#
_cell.length_a   1.000
_cell.length_b   1.000
_cell.length_c   1.000
_cell.angle_alpha   90.00
_cell.angle_beta   90.00
_cell.angle_gamma   90.00
#
_symmetry.space_group_name_H-M   'P 1'
#
loop_
_entity.id
_entity.type
_entity.pdbx_description
1 polymer ?
#
loop_
_entity_poly.entity_id
_entity_poly.type
_entity_poly.pdbx_seq_one_letter_code
_entity_poly.pdbx_strand_id
1 'polypeptide(L)' 'MDSAAIIKRLEQQGWVRAGGKGDHAKFKHPAKPGHVVVPNPRKDLAPGTLRNIFRQAGWEWV' A
#
# COMPACT_ATOMS: atom_id res chain seq x y z
N MET A 1 1.04 7.51 9.86
CA MET A 1 -0.05 6.73 9.23
C MET A 1 0.14 5.27 9.52
N ASP A 2 -0.92 4.57 9.85
CA ASP A 2 -0.80 3.14 10.06
C ASP A 2 -1.15 2.36 8.78
N SER A 3 -0.81 1.07 8.77
CA SER A 3 -1.03 0.23 7.60
C SER A 3 -2.52 0.06 7.28
N ALA A 4 -3.38 0.02 8.31
CA ALA A 4 -4.82 -0.14 8.09
C ALA A 4 -5.40 1.04 7.30
N ALA A 5 -4.98 2.26 7.60
CA ALA A 5 -5.43 3.45 6.87
C ALA A 5 -4.97 3.41 5.41
N ILE A 6 -3.74 3.00 5.18
CA ILE A 6 -3.19 2.87 3.82
C ILE A 6 -3.96 1.80 3.04
N ILE A 7 -4.18 0.65 3.64
CA ILE A 7 -4.90 -0.46 2.99
C ILE A 7 -6.32 -0.04 2.64
N LYS A 8 -7.00 0.64 3.56
CA LYS A 8 -8.36 1.12 3.31
C LYS A 8 -8.39 2.07 2.10
N ARG A 9 -7.42 2.99 2.02
CA ARG A 9 -7.33 3.91 0.90
C ARG A 9 -7.06 3.18 -0.42
N LEU A 10 -6.16 2.19 -0.39
CA LEU A 10 -5.90 1.37 -1.58
C LEU A 10 -7.17 0.69 -2.06
N GLU A 11 -7.89 0.04 -1.17
CA GLU A 11 -9.12 -0.66 -1.51
C GLU A 11 -10.19 0.28 -2.07
N GLN A 12 -10.31 1.47 -1.50
CA GLN A 12 -11.24 2.48 -2.00
C GLN A 12 -10.93 2.92 -3.43
N GLN A 13 -9.69 2.80 -3.84
CA GLN A 13 -9.25 3.17 -5.18
C GLN A 13 -9.14 2.00 -6.15
N GLY A 14 -9.66 0.86 -5.76
CA GLY A 14 -9.71 -0.30 -6.64
C GLY A 14 -8.54 -1.25 -6.58
N TRP A 15 -7.60 -1.03 -5.64
CA TRP A 15 -6.52 -1.99 -5.43
C TRP A 15 -7.05 -3.23 -4.74
N VAL A 16 -6.59 -4.39 -5.17
CA VAL A 16 -7.06 -5.69 -4.68
C VAL A 16 -5.88 -6.44 -4.10
N ARG A 17 -6.08 -7.04 -2.93
CA ARG A 17 -5.03 -7.84 -2.32
C ARG A 17 -4.71 -9.04 -3.21
N ALA A 18 -3.43 -9.20 -3.52
CA ALA A 18 -2.95 -10.22 -4.45
C ALA A 18 -1.85 -11.07 -3.84
N GLY A 19 -1.90 -11.29 -2.53
CA GLY A 19 -0.93 -12.11 -1.85
C GLY A 19 -0.15 -11.34 -0.81
N GLY A 20 1.07 -11.79 -0.55
CA GLY A 20 1.91 -11.28 0.52
C GLY A 20 2.26 -12.40 1.49
N LYS A 21 3.34 -12.25 2.23
CA LYS A 21 3.80 -13.23 3.21
C LYS A 21 4.05 -12.54 4.54
N GLY A 22 3.68 -13.22 5.62
CA GLY A 22 3.94 -12.74 6.96
C GLY A 22 3.34 -11.36 7.19
N ASP A 23 4.18 -10.38 7.45
CA ASP A 23 3.78 -9.03 7.77
C ASP A 23 3.77 -8.09 6.57
N HIS A 24 3.66 -8.63 5.35
CA HIS A 24 3.56 -7.83 4.12
C HIS A 24 2.28 -8.14 3.39
N ALA A 25 1.54 -7.10 2.98
CA ALA A 25 0.35 -7.22 2.16
C ALA A 25 0.64 -6.63 0.78
N LYS A 26 0.39 -7.41 -0.27
CA LYS A 26 0.68 -7.03 -1.65
C LYS A 26 -0.63 -6.76 -2.38
N PHE A 27 -0.68 -5.66 -3.10
CA PHE A 27 -1.88 -5.22 -3.82
C PHE A 27 -1.61 -5.03 -5.30
N LYS A 28 -2.60 -5.35 -6.11
CA LYS A 28 -2.60 -5.12 -7.56
C LYS A 28 -3.81 -4.30 -7.95
N HIS A 29 -3.69 -3.62 -9.10
CA HIS A 29 -4.79 -2.84 -9.66
C HIS A 29 -5.05 -3.26 -11.10
N PRO A 30 -6.33 -3.48 -11.49
CA PRO A 30 -6.64 -3.94 -12.84
C PRO A 30 -6.27 -2.94 -13.94
N ALA A 31 -6.22 -1.65 -13.63
CA ALA A 31 -5.92 -0.60 -14.60
C ALA A 31 -4.52 0.01 -14.46
N LYS A 32 -3.72 -0.46 -13.49
CA LYS A 32 -2.39 0.09 -13.25
C LYS A 32 -1.34 -1.02 -13.21
N PRO A 33 -0.15 -0.79 -13.78
CA PRO A 33 0.93 -1.77 -13.71
C PRO A 33 1.57 -1.79 -12.31
N GLY A 34 2.30 -2.86 -12.03
CA GLY A 34 3.08 -2.97 -10.80
C GLY A 34 2.27 -3.39 -9.60
N HIS A 35 2.90 -3.27 -8.46
CA HIS A 35 2.34 -3.72 -7.19
C HIS A 35 2.58 -2.66 -6.12
N VAL A 36 1.72 -2.67 -5.10
CA VAL A 36 1.94 -1.92 -3.87
C VAL A 36 2.14 -2.93 -2.75
N VAL A 37 3.23 -2.78 -2.00
CA VAL A 37 3.52 -3.65 -0.86
C VAL A 37 3.46 -2.82 0.41
N VAL A 38 2.62 -3.24 1.35
CA VAL A 38 2.39 -2.55 2.61
C VAL A 38 2.78 -3.45 3.77
N PRO A 39 3.74 -3.05 4.62
CA PRO A 39 4.00 -3.77 5.86
C PRO A 39 2.76 -3.73 6.74
N ASN A 40 2.28 -4.90 7.17
CA ASN A 40 1.03 -5.00 7.91
C ASN A 40 1.10 -6.18 8.89
N PRO A 41 0.80 -6.00 10.17
CA PRO A 41 0.32 -4.75 10.77
C PRO A 41 1.46 -3.81 11.19
N ARG A 42 1.22 -2.49 11.06
CA ARG A 42 2.13 -1.46 11.54
C ARG A 42 1.30 -0.26 12.00
N LYS A 43 1.56 0.20 13.21
CA LYS A 43 0.85 1.38 13.73
C LYS A 43 1.39 2.67 13.11
N ASP A 44 2.68 2.69 12.82
CA ASP A 44 3.34 3.90 12.35
C ASP A 44 4.38 3.53 11.30
N LEU A 45 4.05 3.80 10.06
CA LEU A 45 4.94 3.50 8.93
C LEU A 45 6.01 4.57 8.83
N ALA A 46 7.26 4.13 8.65
CA ALA A 46 8.39 5.04 8.49
C ALA A 46 8.21 5.92 7.24
N PRO A 47 8.70 7.18 7.26
CA PRO A 47 8.55 8.07 6.11
C PRO A 47 9.06 7.51 4.79
N GLY A 48 10.19 6.80 4.81
CA GLY A 48 10.71 6.17 3.60
C GLY A 48 9.78 5.10 3.05
N THR A 49 9.21 4.28 3.92
CA THR A 49 8.25 3.25 3.54
C THR A 49 6.99 3.88 2.97
N LEU A 50 6.45 4.91 3.63
CA LEU A 50 5.28 5.63 3.17
C LEU A 50 5.51 6.23 1.78
N ARG A 51 6.67 6.84 1.57
CA ARG A 51 7.02 7.45 0.29
C ARG A 51 7.03 6.40 -0.83
N ASN A 52 7.58 5.22 -0.56
CA ASN A 52 7.58 4.13 -1.54
C ASN A 52 6.16 3.67 -1.87
N ILE A 53 5.31 3.53 -0.85
CA ILE A 53 3.92 3.13 -1.04
C ILE A 53 3.19 4.17 -1.90
N PHE A 54 3.33 5.44 -1.58
CA PHE A 54 2.70 6.53 -2.32
C PHE A 54 3.14 6.52 -3.78
N ARG A 55 4.44 6.33 -4.02
CA ARG A 55 4.97 6.26 -5.38
C ARG A 55 4.39 5.06 -6.15
N GLN A 56 4.36 3.90 -5.52
CA GLN A 56 3.82 2.69 -6.15
C GLN A 56 2.35 2.83 -6.47
N ALA A 57 1.59 3.46 -5.58
CA ALA A 57 0.15 3.66 -5.75
C ALA A 57 -0.18 4.81 -6.69
N GLY A 58 0.81 5.62 -7.06
CA GLY A 58 0.59 6.81 -7.87
C GLY A 58 0.00 7.97 -7.08
N TRP A 59 0.16 7.97 -5.77
CA TRP A 59 -0.35 9.04 -4.90
C TRP A 59 0.67 10.17 -4.79
N GLU A 60 0.14 11.39 -4.75
CA GLU A 60 0.99 12.55 -4.58
C GLU A 60 1.54 12.62 -3.16
N TRP A 61 2.85 12.87 -3.07
CA TRP A 61 3.51 13.04 -1.77
C TRP A 61 3.55 14.51 -1.42
N VAL A 62 2.96 14.85 -0.29
CA VAL A 62 2.93 16.23 0.22
C VAL A 62 3.64 16.35 1.55
#